data_aeb0239040529aee2db72671f7f6b788
#
_entry.id   aeb0239040529aee2db72671f7f6b788
#
_cell.length_a   1.000
_cell.length_b   1.000
_cell.length_c   1.000
_cell.angle_alpha   90.00
_cell.angle_beta   90.00
_cell.angle_gamma   90.00
#
_symmetry.space_group_name_H-M   'P 1'
#
loop_
_entity.id
_entity.type
_entity.pdbx_description
1 polymer ?
#
loop_
_entity_poly.entity_id
_entity_poly.type
_entity_poly.pdbx_seq_one_letter_code
_entity_poly.pdbx_strand_id
1 'polypeptide(L)'
;MSVFLLVHGAFRGGWAWQRVRPHLVAAGYDVHAPSLLGAGERSSYAGQVRGLDSWVDDLAALVLAEDLRDVVLVGHSQGGLVTTALAARLPERLRCVVHLDAAVPRPGERGIDLLGAPAVDPARDLVVPPRPLVAGDDLDERTAAWMNARLCGTPVAPSLDPVPAVPAEVPQVFAFCAGTPEGYPSRVTRDRRAAAGESDVLLECGHDAPMTAPDLVAALLLAAARSPHDIHQTFTPISG
;
A
#
# COMPACT_ATOMS: atom_id res chain seq x y z
N MET A 1 15.86 -14.63 -8.13
CA MET A 1 16.11 -13.39 -7.33
C MET A 1 14.75 -12.87 -6.94
N SER A 2 14.60 -12.38 -5.70
CA SER A 2 13.33 -11.78 -5.29
C SER A 2 13.05 -10.52 -6.10
N VAL A 3 11.76 -10.22 -6.32
CA VAL A 3 11.28 -9.07 -7.08
C VAL A 3 10.33 -8.26 -6.21
N PHE A 4 10.37 -6.94 -6.33
CA PHE A 4 9.41 -6.06 -5.66
C PHE A 4 8.24 -5.73 -6.57
N LEU A 5 7.01 -5.90 -6.05
CA LEU A 5 5.79 -5.38 -6.65
C LEU A 5 5.19 -4.32 -5.70
N LEU A 6 5.28 -3.05 -6.09
CA LEU A 6 4.96 -1.90 -5.27
C LEU A 6 3.59 -1.32 -5.68
N VAL A 7 2.61 -1.38 -4.78
CA VAL A 7 1.23 -0.94 -4.99
C VAL A 7 0.99 0.36 -4.24
N HIS A 8 0.64 1.40 -4.98
CA HIS A 8 0.42 2.75 -4.45
C HIS A 8 -0.93 2.91 -3.73
N GLY A 9 -1.07 3.98 -2.96
CA GLY A 9 -2.30 4.38 -2.27
C GLY A 9 -3.27 5.18 -3.14
N ALA A 10 -4.37 5.63 -2.52
CA ALA A 10 -5.38 6.48 -3.15
C ALA A 10 -4.79 7.74 -3.77
N PHE A 11 -5.42 8.22 -4.85
CA PHE A 11 -5.09 9.47 -5.56
C PHE A 11 -3.74 9.49 -6.26
N ARG A 12 -2.96 8.42 -6.20
CA ARG A 12 -1.58 8.34 -6.69
C ARG A 12 -1.49 7.43 -7.91
N GLY A 13 -0.29 7.15 -8.35
CA GLY A 13 0.07 6.18 -9.38
C GLY A 13 1.41 5.56 -9.05
N GLY A 14 1.96 4.76 -9.94
CA GLY A 14 3.28 4.14 -9.80
C GLY A 14 4.40 5.15 -9.54
N TRP A 15 4.20 6.40 -9.93
CA TRP A 15 5.11 7.52 -9.68
C TRP A 15 5.40 7.76 -8.18
N ALA A 16 4.49 7.35 -7.29
CA ALA A 16 4.69 7.48 -5.84
C ALA A 16 5.92 6.72 -5.34
N TRP A 17 6.38 5.73 -6.07
CA TRP A 17 7.54 4.91 -5.74
C TRP A 17 8.84 5.35 -6.41
N GLN A 18 8.81 6.45 -7.19
CA GLN A 18 9.96 6.85 -8.01
C GLN A 18 11.23 7.14 -7.21
N ARG A 19 11.10 7.58 -5.94
CA ARG A 19 12.26 7.86 -5.07
C ARG A 19 12.77 6.60 -4.37
N VAL A 20 11.93 5.60 -4.14
CA VAL A 20 12.30 4.31 -3.51
C VAL A 20 12.94 3.36 -4.51
N ARG A 21 12.39 3.27 -5.73
CA ARG A 21 12.85 2.33 -6.77
C ARG A 21 14.37 2.32 -7.01
N PRO A 22 15.07 3.46 -7.13
CA PRO A 22 16.50 3.47 -7.37
C PRO A 22 17.30 2.73 -6.29
N HIS A 23 16.90 2.81 -5.02
CA HIS A 23 17.57 2.12 -3.91
C HIS A 23 17.42 0.61 -4.01
N LEU A 24 16.23 0.13 -4.38
CA LEU A 24 15.97 -1.31 -4.54
C LEU A 24 16.70 -1.88 -5.75
N VAL A 25 16.71 -1.14 -6.87
CA VAL A 25 17.44 -1.52 -8.09
C VAL A 25 18.96 -1.53 -7.82
N ALA A 26 19.49 -0.54 -7.11
CA ALA A 26 20.90 -0.49 -6.73
C ALA A 26 21.31 -1.66 -5.80
N ALA A 27 20.36 -2.21 -5.04
CA ALA A 27 20.53 -3.41 -4.22
C ALA A 27 20.41 -4.73 -5.01
N GLY A 28 20.19 -4.67 -6.34
CA GLY A 28 20.14 -5.82 -7.24
C GLY A 28 18.77 -6.48 -7.39
N TYR A 29 17.69 -5.79 -7.04
CA TYR A 29 16.32 -6.31 -7.19
C TYR A 29 15.64 -5.78 -8.45
N ASP A 30 14.81 -6.62 -9.07
CA ASP A 30 13.83 -6.16 -10.04
C ASP A 30 12.67 -5.47 -9.30
N VAL A 31 12.14 -4.37 -9.90
CA VAL A 31 11.12 -3.54 -9.24
C VAL A 31 10.02 -3.15 -10.20
N HIS A 32 8.84 -3.66 -9.96
CA HIS A 32 7.61 -3.29 -10.64
C HIS A 32 6.79 -2.34 -9.76
N ALA A 33 6.40 -1.21 -10.32
CA ALA A 33 5.56 -0.21 -9.62
C ALA A 33 4.49 0.30 -10.60
N PRO A 34 3.53 -0.57 -11.00
CA PRO A 34 2.49 -0.18 -11.94
C PRO A 34 1.52 0.81 -11.30
N SER A 35 0.92 1.67 -12.11
CA SER A 35 -0.30 2.36 -11.70
C SER A 35 -1.47 1.40 -11.79
N LEU A 36 -2.30 1.35 -10.76
CA LEU A 36 -3.55 0.60 -10.76
C LEU A 36 -4.47 1.10 -11.87
N LEU A 37 -5.36 0.25 -12.36
CA LEU A 37 -6.37 0.65 -13.35
C LEU A 37 -7.16 1.85 -12.82
N GLY A 38 -7.26 2.91 -13.61
CA GLY A 38 -7.94 4.15 -13.23
C GLY A 38 -7.10 5.10 -12.37
N ALA A 39 -5.80 4.90 -12.25
CA ALA A 39 -4.88 5.75 -11.49
C ALA A 39 -3.66 6.18 -12.33
N GLY A 40 -2.97 7.23 -11.90
CA GLY A 40 -1.77 7.74 -12.57
C GLY A 40 -1.97 7.99 -14.06
N GLU A 41 -1.07 7.47 -14.91
CA GLU A 41 -1.17 7.53 -16.37
C GLU A 41 -2.35 6.76 -16.95
N ARG A 42 -2.98 5.91 -16.12
CA ARG A 42 -4.17 5.12 -16.47
C ARG A 42 -5.47 5.74 -15.94
N SER A 43 -5.44 6.97 -15.46
CA SER A 43 -6.59 7.65 -14.81
C SER A 43 -7.83 7.78 -15.71
N SER A 44 -7.66 7.84 -17.03
CA SER A 44 -8.77 7.83 -17.99
C SER A 44 -9.65 6.58 -17.94
N TYR A 45 -9.15 5.49 -17.35
CA TYR A 45 -9.87 4.22 -17.18
C TYR A 45 -10.60 4.10 -15.84
N ALA A 46 -10.68 5.17 -15.02
CA ALA A 46 -11.31 5.12 -13.70
C ALA A 46 -12.75 4.57 -13.74
N GLY A 47 -13.53 4.93 -14.77
CA GLY A 47 -14.90 4.42 -14.98
C GLY A 47 -14.99 2.93 -15.32
N GLN A 48 -13.86 2.23 -15.55
CA GLN A 48 -13.82 0.78 -15.79
C GLN A 48 -13.59 -0.03 -14.52
N VAL A 49 -13.22 0.63 -13.42
CA VAL A 49 -12.99 -0.03 -12.12
C VAL A 49 -14.33 -0.35 -11.48
N ARG A 50 -14.68 -1.64 -11.43
CA ARG A 50 -15.98 -2.13 -10.93
C ARG A 50 -15.94 -2.59 -9.47
N GLY A 51 -14.76 -2.88 -8.95
CA GLY A 51 -14.54 -3.41 -7.61
C GLY A 51 -13.08 -3.71 -7.36
N LEU A 52 -12.79 -4.34 -6.24
CA LEU A 52 -11.44 -4.73 -5.84
C LEU A 52 -10.82 -5.69 -6.86
N ASP A 53 -11.60 -6.62 -7.39
CA ASP A 53 -11.13 -7.58 -8.41
C ASP A 53 -10.60 -6.89 -9.67
N SER A 54 -11.11 -5.71 -10.05
CA SER A 54 -10.57 -4.96 -11.20
C SER A 54 -9.08 -4.64 -11.04
N TRP A 55 -8.64 -4.35 -9.81
CA TRP A 55 -7.23 -4.10 -9.50
C TRP A 55 -6.43 -5.37 -9.29
N VAL A 56 -7.05 -6.36 -8.62
CA VAL A 56 -6.40 -7.64 -8.33
C VAL A 56 -6.15 -8.44 -9.60
N ASP A 57 -7.12 -8.50 -10.53
CA ASP A 57 -6.97 -9.20 -11.81
C ASP A 57 -5.86 -8.58 -12.67
N ASP A 58 -5.81 -7.23 -12.71
CA ASP A 58 -4.78 -6.49 -13.46
C ASP A 58 -3.36 -6.79 -12.94
N LEU A 59 -3.17 -6.78 -11.60
CA LEU A 59 -1.88 -7.12 -11.00
C LEU A 59 -1.57 -8.62 -11.07
N ALA A 60 -2.56 -9.49 -10.93
CA ALA A 60 -2.37 -10.94 -11.10
C ALA A 60 -1.93 -11.26 -12.53
N ALA A 61 -2.54 -10.61 -13.52
CA ALA A 61 -2.13 -10.75 -14.91
C ALA A 61 -0.66 -10.32 -15.13
N LEU A 62 -0.21 -9.22 -14.52
CA LEU A 62 1.20 -8.81 -14.54
C LEU A 62 2.11 -9.88 -13.92
N VAL A 63 1.78 -10.36 -12.73
CA VAL A 63 2.59 -11.39 -12.01
C VAL A 63 2.73 -12.65 -12.84
N LEU A 64 1.65 -13.07 -13.52
CA LEU A 64 1.63 -14.29 -14.32
C LEU A 64 2.33 -14.09 -15.69
N ALA A 65 2.11 -12.97 -16.34
CA ALA A 65 2.69 -12.68 -17.66
C ALA A 65 4.21 -12.54 -17.61
N GLU A 66 4.73 -11.91 -16.55
CA GLU A 66 6.17 -11.73 -16.31
C GLU A 66 6.79 -12.92 -15.53
N ASP A 67 5.99 -13.98 -15.25
CA ASP A 67 6.36 -15.13 -14.40
C ASP A 67 7.08 -14.72 -13.09
N LEU A 68 6.59 -13.65 -12.43
CA LEU A 68 7.19 -13.15 -11.21
C LEU A 68 7.04 -14.20 -10.10
N ARG A 69 8.16 -14.46 -9.39
CA ARG A 69 8.24 -15.41 -8.28
C ARG A 69 9.06 -14.80 -7.14
N ASP A 70 8.89 -15.35 -5.95
CA ASP A 70 9.55 -14.85 -4.75
C ASP A 70 9.31 -13.33 -4.57
N VAL A 71 8.03 -12.92 -4.78
CA VAL A 71 7.61 -11.52 -4.84
C VAL A 71 7.51 -10.93 -3.44
N VAL A 72 8.21 -9.84 -3.19
CA VAL A 72 7.95 -8.94 -2.05
C VAL A 72 6.85 -7.98 -2.48
N LEU A 73 5.62 -8.29 -2.05
CA LEU A 73 4.43 -7.51 -2.39
C LEU A 73 4.24 -6.38 -1.39
N VAL A 74 4.28 -5.13 -1.85
CA VAL A 74 4.24 -3.95 -0.97
C VAL A 74 2.99 -3.14 -1.24
N GLY A 75 2.16 -2.93 -0.23
CA GLY A 75 0.99 -2.06 -0.30
C GLY A 75 1.13 -0.83 0.57
N HIS A 76 1.03 0.36 -0.02
CA HIS A 76 0.99 1.62 0.70
C HIS A 76 -0.46 2.13 0.80
N SER A 77 -0.87 2.57 1.99
CA SER A 77 -2.18 3.20 2.20
C SER A 77 -3.33 2.31 1.68
N GLN A 78 -4.19 2.79 0.80
CA GLN A 78 -5.26 2.00 0.14
C GLN A 78 -4.72 0.78 -0.61
N GLY A 79 -3.46 0.79 -1.03
CA GLY A 79 -2.81 -0.38 -1.65
C GLY A 79 -2.84 -1.62 -0.77
N GLY A 80 -3.04 -1.49 0.54
CA GLY A 80 -3.23 -2.60 1.47
C GLY A 80 -4.44 -3.49 1.12
N LEU A 81 -5.53 -2.92 0.61
CA LEU A 81 -6.70 -3.69 0.14
C LEU A 81 -6.30 -4.63 -1.00
N VAL A 82 -5.56 -4.08 -1.95
CA VAL A 82 -5.15 -4.79 -3.17
C VAL A 82 -4.15 -5.88 -2.84
N THR A 83 -3.14 -5.56 -2.01
CA THR A 83 -2.10 -6.52 -1.64
C THR A 83 -2.65 -7.66 -0.79
N THR A 84 -3.61 -7.39 0.11
CA THR A 84 -4.33 -8.42 0.86
C THR A 84 -5.07 -9.38 -0.08
N ALA A 85 -5.81 -8.85 -1.04
CA ALA A 85 -6.59 -9.66 -1.98
C ALA A 85 -5.70 -10.41 -2.98
N LEU A 86 -4.62 -9.79 -3.47
CA LEU A 86 -3.65 -10.45 -4.35
C LEU A 86 -2.89 -11.57 -3.62
N ALA A 87 -2.55 -11.37 -2.34
CA ALA A 87 -1.89 -12.39 -1.53
C ALA A 87 -2.77 -13.62 -1.31
N ALA A 88 -4.06 -13.44 -1.18
CA ALA A 88 -5.01 -14.56 -1.13
C ALA A 88 -5.16 -15.27 -2.47
N ARG A 89 -4.96 -14.56 -3.59
CA ARG A 89 -5.12 -15.07 -4.96
C ARG A 89 -3.91 -15.87 -5.46
N LEU A 90 -2.70 -15.42 -5.13
CA LEU A 90 -1.43 -15.96 -5.64
C LEU A 90 -0.40 -16.16 -4.52
N PRO A 91 -0.75 -16.86 -3.41
CA PRO A 91 0.15 -17.01 -2.26
C PRO A 91 1.48 -17.69 -2.63
N GLU A 92 1.45 -18.64 -3.56
CA GLU A 92 2.62 -19.40 -4.01
C GLU A 92 3.64 -18.56 -4.80
N ARG A 93 3.28 -17.36 -5.20
CA ARG A 93 4.16 -16.42 -5.90
C ARG A 93 4.90 -15.49 -4.94
N LEU A 94 4.45 -15.43 -3.68
CA LEU A 94 4.91 -14.43 -2.74
C LEU A 94 6.03 -14.94 -1.82
N ARG A 95 7.00 -14.06 -1.59
CA ARG A 95 7.94 -14.17 -0.50
C ARG A 95 7.34 -13.65 0.81
N CYS A 96 6.73 -12.48 0.74
CA CYS A 96 6.02 -11.84 1.85
C CYS A 96 5.16 -10.67 1.36
N VAL A 97 4.27 -10.18 2.23
CA VAL A 97 3.54 -8.92 2.03
C VAL A 97 4.06 -7.88 3.02
N VAL A 98 4.32 -6.66 2.55
CA VAL A 98 4.65 -5.50 3.39
C VAL A 98 3.52 -4.50 3.32
N HIS A 99 2.88 -4.27 4.44
CA HIS A 99 1.83 -3.27 4.63
C HIS A 99 2.47 -1.97 5.16
N LEU A 100 2.83 -1.07 4.24
CA LEU A 100 3.45 0.22 4.56
C LEU A 100 2.37 1.27 4.82
N ASP A 101 2.16 1.62 6.07
CA ASP A 101 1.14 2.56 6.53
C ASP A 101 -0.21 2.33 5.82
N ALA A 102 -0.61 1.05 5.76
CA ALA A 102 -1.65 0.56 4.89
C ALA A 102 -3.00 0.36 5.59
N ALA A 103 -4.05 0.56 4.81
CA ALA A 103 -5.41 0.20 5.17
C ALA A 103 -5.60 -1.31 4.99
N VAL A 104 -5.66 -2.06 6.08
CA VAL A 104 -5.86 -3.51 6.05
C VAL A 104 -7.10 -3.86 6.88
N PRO A 105 -8.28 -4.00 6.25
CA PRO A 105 -9.48 -4.47 6.92
C PRO A 105 -9.29 -5.92 7.39
N ARG A 106 -10.09 -6.34 8.37
CA ARG A 106 -10.18 -7.74 8.75
C ARG A 106 -10.83 -8.54 7.62
N PRO A 107 -10.58 -9.86 7.53
CA PRO A 107 -11.26 -10.71 6.55
C PRO A 107 -12.79 -10.53 6.61
N GLY A 108 -13.40 -10.27 5.46
CA GLY A 108 -14.83 -9.98 5.32
C GLY A 108 -15.22 -8.51 5.56
N GLU A 109 -14.33 -7.65 6.08
CA GLU A 109 -14.56 -6.21 6.16
C GLU A 109 -14.18 -5.53 4.83
N ARG A 110 -14.73 -4.34 4.62
CA ARG A 110 -14.50 -3.49 3.43
C ARG A 110 -13.54 -2.36 3.79
N GLY A 111 -12.87 -1.81 2.79
CA GLY A 111 -11.98 -0.66 3.00
C GLY A 111 -12.69 0.56 3.58
N ILE A 112 -13.93 0.79 3.17
CA ILE A 112 -14.73 1.93 3.64
C ILE A 112 -15.10 1.81 5.13
N ASP A 113 -15.17 0.60 5.67
CA ASP A 113 -15.51 0.37 7.07
C ASP A 113 -14.44 0.89 8.03
N LEU A 114 -13.18 1.04 7.56
CA LEU A 114 -12.09 1.66 8.32
C LEU A 114 -12.23 3.19 8.45
N LEU A 115 -13.07 3.82 7.64
CA LEU A 115 -13.38 5.24 7.73
C LEU A 115 -14.62 5.53 8.62
N GLY A 116 -15.13 4.49 9.30
CA GLY A 116 -16.42 4.51 9.95
C GLY A 116 -17.51 4.19 8.92
N ALA A 117 -18.10 3.00 9.02
CA ALA A 117 -19.07 2.50 8.06
C ALA A 117 -20.17 3.55 7.80
N PRO A 118 -20.36 4.01 6.55
CA PRO A 118 -21.38 4.99 6.24
C PRO A 118 -22.78 4.37 6.42
N ALA A 119 -23.75 5.18 6.81
CA ALA A 119 -25.15 4.73 6.90
C ALA A 119 -25.71 4.26 5.54
N VAL A 120 -25.21 4.85 4.45
CA VAL A 120 -25.52 4.47 3.08
C VAL A 120 -24.21 4.44 2.29
N ASP A 121 -23.99 3.34 1.57
CA ASP A 121 -22.81 3.23 0.70
C ASP A 121 -22.86 4.27 -0.43
N PRO A 122 -21.70 4.86 -0.77
CA PRO A 122 -21.62 5.72 -1.95
C PRO A 122 -21.87 4.91 -3.23
N ALA A 123 -22.25 5.60 -4.29
CA ALA A 123 -22.43 4.98 -5.60
C ALA A 123 -21.12 4.31 -6.06
N ARG A 124 -21.20 3.08 -6.55
CA ARG A 124 -19.98 2.30 -6.93
C ARG A 124 -19.19 2.93 -8.07
N ASP A 125 -19.82 3.71 -8.91
CA ASP A 125 -19.17 4.44 -10.02
C ASP A 125 -18.59 5.80 -9.60
N LEU A 126 -18.72 6.17 -8.32
CA LEU A 126 -18.12 7.40 -7.79
C LEU A 126 -16.59 7.34 -7.91
N VAL A 127 -16.03 8.40 -8.47
CA VAL A 127 -14.59 8.68 -8.45
C VAL A 127 -14.37 9.86 -7.51
N VAL A 128 -13.74 9.60 -6.38
CA VAL A 128 -13.46 10.63 -5.36
C VAL A 128 -12.33 11.52 -5.87
N PRO A 129 -12.51 12.85 -5.94
CA PRO A 129 -11.44 13.74 -6.35
C PRO A 129 -10.35 13.83 -5.27
N PRO A 130 -9.08 14.04 -5.66
CA PRO A 130 -8.00 14.21 -4.69
C PRO A 130 -8.16 15.53 -3.93
N ARG A 131 -7.68 15.53 -2.69
CA ARG A 131 -7.45 16.78 -1.95
C ARG A 131 -6.00 17.19 -2.16
N PRO A 132 -5.72 18.48 -2.43
CA PRO A 132 -4.35 18.97 -2.54
C PRO A 132 -3.56 18.70 -1.25
N LEU A 133 -2.34 18.25 -1.41
CA LEU A 133 -1.37 18.13 -0.32
C LEU A 133 -0.87 19.51 0.05
N VAL A 134 -0.74 19.76 1.34
CA VAL A 134 -0.20 21.00 1.88
C VAL A 134 1.19 20.72 2.42
N ALA A 135 2.14 21.61 2.14
CA ALA A 135 3.48 21.54 2.70
C ALA A 135 3.42 21.63 4.23
N GLY A 136 4.31 20.94 4.91
CA GLY A 136 4.42 20.84 6.36
C GLY A 136 5.75 20.22 6.74
N ASP A 137 5.85 19.73 7.97
CA ASP A 137 7.12 19.23 8.53
C ASP A 137 7.72 18.08 7.71
N ASP A 138 6.88 17.18 7.18
CA ASP A 138 7.30 16.01 6.41
C ASP A 138 7.32 16.21 4.90
N LEU A 139 6.74 17.30 4.38
CA LEU A 139 6.51 17.50 2.96
C LEU A 139 6.86 18.93 2.56
N ASP A 140 8.00 19.12 1.90
CA ASP A 140 8.41 20.43 1.39
C ASP A 140 7.51 20.94 0.25
N GLU A 141 7.46 22.28 0.05
CA GLU A 141 6.60 22.93 -0.95
C GLU A 141 6.84 22.42 -2.38
N ARG A 142 8.10 22.16 -2.75
CA ARG A 142 8.46 21.68 -4.08
C ARG A 142 7.93 20.27 -4.32
N THR A 143 8.08 19.40 -3.32
CA THR A 143 7.57 18.02 -3.37
C THR A 143 6.05 18.02 -3.36
N ALA A 144 5.40 18.84 -2.52
CA ALA A 144 3.95 19.00 -2.49
C ALA A 144 3.40 19.46 -3.86
N ALA A 145 3.99 20.49 -4.45
CA ALA A 145 3.61 20.99 -5.77
C ALA A 145 3.79 19.92 -6.86
N TRP A 146 4.92 19.19 -6.83
CA TRP A 146 5.20 18.12 -7.77
C TRP A 146 4.19 16.95 -7.66
N MET A 147 3.83 16.55 -6.44
CA MET A 147 2.83 15.51 -6.20
C MET A 147 1.43 15.98 -6.62
N ASN A 148 1.03 17.19 -6.23
CA ASN A 148 -0.28 17.77 -6.56
C ASN A 148 -0.55 17.81 -8.06
N ALA A 149 0.48 18.10 -8.87
CA ALA A 149 0.35 18.09 -10.32
C ALA A 149 0.08 16.69 -10.92
N ARG A 150 0.19 15.61 -10.12
CA ARG A 150 0.07 14.19 -10.53
C ARG A 150 -1.05 13.45 -9.85
N LEU A 151 -1.70 14.06 -8.86
CA LEU A 151 -2.84 13.46 -8.19
C LEU A 151 -3.98 13.22 -9.19
N CYS A 152 -4.67 12.12 -9.04
CA CYS A 152 -5.85 11.76 -9.83
C CYS A 152 -7.01 11.33 -8.93
N GLY A 153 -8.20 11.25 -9.46
CA GLY A 153 -9.35 10.72 -8.72
C GLY A 153 -9.16 9.24 -8.39
N THR A 154 -9.78 8.79 -7.32
CA THR A 154 -9.75 7.38 -6.88
C THR A 154 -11.15 6.78 -6.99
N PRO A 155 -11.34 5.66 -7.76
CA PRO A 155 -12.58 4.91 -7.75
C PRO A 155 -12.92 4.36 -6.35
N VAL A 156 -14.17 4.52 -5.93
CA VAL A 156 -14.62 4.06 -4.61
C VAL A 156 -14.93 2.56 -4.59
N ALA A 157 -15.32 2.00 -5.74
CA ALA A 157 -15.77 0.62 -5.85
C ALA A 157 -14.87 -0.43 -5.17
N PRO A 158 -13.53 -0.37 -5.29
CA PRO A 158 -12.65 -1.33 -4.60
C PRO A 158 -12.74 -1.28 -3.07
N SER A 159 -13.07 -0.12 -2.50
CA SER A 159 -13.23 0.03 -1.05
C SER A 159 -14.59 -0.46 -0.53
N LEU A 160 -15.52 -0.80 -1.43
CA LEU A 160 -16.85 -1.34 -1.12
C LEU A 160 -16.89 -2.87 -1.15
N ASP A 161 -15.83 -3.53 -1.58
CA ASP A 161 -15.74 -4.98 -1.59
C ASP A 161 -15.02 -5.51 -0.35
N PRO A 162 -15.46 -6.65 0.22
CA PRO A 162 -14.79 -7.25 1.36
C PRO A 162 -13.43 -7.81 0.94
N VAL A 163 -12.45 -7.73 1.85
CA VAL A 163 -11.15 -8.35 1.62
C VAL A 163 -11.14 -9.81 2.08
N PRO A 164 -10.43 -10.71 1.39
CA PRO A 164 -10.23 -12.08 1.84
C PRO A 164 -9.22 -12.17 3.00
N ALA A 165 -9.12 -13.35 3.61
CA ALA A 165 -8.01 -13.66 4.51
C ALA A 165 -6.73 -13.91 3.70
N VAL A 166 -5.61 -13.38 4.16
CA VAL A 166 -4.28 -13.78 3.65
C VAL A 166 -3.96 -15.17 4.23
N PRO A 167 -3.53 -16.14 3.41
CA PRO A 167 -3.12 -17.44 3.89
C PRO A 167 -1.99 -17.35 4.93
N ALA A 168 -2.06 -18.18 5.98
CA ALA A 168 -1.14 -18.11 7.12
C ALA A 168 0.32 -18.39 6.77
N GLU A 169 0.56 -19.10 5.68
CA GLU A 169 1.89 -19.39 5.15
C GLU A 169 2.57 -18.21 4.48
N VAL A 170 1.83 -17.13 4.16
CA VAL A 170 2.39 -15.91 3.58
C VAL A 170 2.83 -14.97 4.70
N PRO A 171 4.14 -14.74 4.89
CA PRO A 171 4.62 -13.81 5.92
C PRO A 171 4.11 -12.40 5.66
N GLN A 172 3.66 -11.71 6.70
CA GLN A 172 3.20 -10.34 6.63
C GLN A 172 4.02 -9.44 7.55
N VAL A 173 4.47 -8.32 7.03
CA VAL A 173 5.18 -7.26 7.76
C VAL A 173 4.28 -6.03 7.78
N PHE A 174 4.01 -5.51 8.97
CA PHE A 174 3.28 -4.27 9.16
C PHE A 174 4.23 -3.17 9.61
N ALA A 175 4.24 -2.06 8.89
CA ALA A 175 5.03 -0.89 9.22
C ALA A 175 4.15 0.36 9.11
N PHE A 176 4.12 1.17 10.17
CA PHE A 176 3.30 2.36 10.26
C PHE A 176 4.17 3.61 10.39
N CYS A 177 3.68 4.72 9.86
CA CYS A 177 4.32 6.03 9.97
C CYS A 177 3.82 6.78 11.21
N ALA A 178 4.74 7.24 12.04
CA ALA A 178 4.42 7.94 13.29
C ALA A 178 3.64 9.24 13.05
N GLY A 179 4.00 9.96 11.98
CA GLY A 179 3.39 11.24 11.59
C GLY A 179 2.10 11.14 10.79
N THR A 180 1.54 9.94 10.60
CA THR A 180 0.25 9.79 9.89
C THR A 180 -0.87 10.48 10.65
N PRO A 181 -1.63 11.40 10.02
CA PRO A 181 -2.70 12.13 10.69
C PRO A 181 -3.81 11.22 11.22
N GLU A 182 -4.54 11.69 12.23
CA GLU A 182 -5.76 11.03 12.69
C GLU A 182 -6.81 10.95 11.58
N GLY A 183 -7.66 9.91 11.62
CA GLY A 183 -8.70 9.67 10.62
C GLY A 183 -8.21 8.94 9.35
N TYR A 184 -6.92 8.65 9.24
CA TYR A 184 -6.43 7.78 8.15
C TYR A 184 -6.80 6.31 8.45
N PRO A 185 -7.24 5.53 7.42
CA PRO A 185 -7.59 4.11 7.60
C PRO A 185 -6.44 3.26 8.15
N SER A 186 -5.19 3.61 7.83
CA SER A 186 -3.98 2.95 8.36
C SER A 186 -3.85 3.09 9.88
N ARG A 187 -4.32 4.20 10.45
CA ARG A 187 -4.37 4.39 11.93
C ARG A 187 -5.30 3.39 12.58
N VAL A 188 -6.47 3.16 12.00
CA VAL A 188 -7.41 2.14 12.50
C VAL A 188 -6.80 0.74 12.44
N THR A 189 -6.07 0.43 11.36
CA THR A 189 -5.33 -0.83 11.24
C THR A 189 -4.30 -0.94 12.37
N ARG A 190 -3.46 0.09 12.55
CA ARG A 190 -2.42 0.15 13.60
C ARG A 190 -3.01 -0.03 15.00
N ASP A 191 -4.05 0.74 15.32
CA ASP A 191 -4.63 0.73 16.66
C ASP A 191 -5.28 -0.63 16.99
N ARG A 192 -5.90 -1.28 16.01
CA ARG A 192 -6.45 -2.64 16.14
C ARG A 192 -5.38 -3.69 16.38
N ARG A 193 -4.21 -3.57 15.73
CA ARG A 193 -3.08 -4.48 15.89
C ARG A 193 -2.41 -4.28 17.23
N ALA A 194 -2.19 -3.03 17.64
CA ALA A 194 -1.67 -2.70 18.97
C ALA A 194 -2.58 -3.25 20.08
N ALA A 195 -3.90 -3.09 19.95
CA ALA A 195 -4.87 -3.64 20.89
C ALA A 195 -4.88 -5.18 20.93
N ALA A 196 -4.41 -5.85 19.88
CA ALA A 196 -4.23 -7.30 19.80
C ALA A 196 -2.86 -7.77 20.33
N GLY A 197 -1.98 -6.85 20.74
CA GLY A 197 -0.62 -7.16 21.19
C GLY A 197 0.34 -7.58 20.08
N GLU A 198 0.03 -7.20 18.84
CA GLU A 198 0.85 -7.50 17.67
C GLU A 198 2.08 -6.56 17.62
N SER A 199 3.22 -7.12 17.23
CA SER A 199 4.45 -6.35 17.06
C SER A 199 4.55 -5.79 15.65
N ASP A 200 4.62 -4.46 15.55
CA ASP A 200 4.70 -3.74 14.28
C ASP A 200 5.93 -2.83 14.25
N VAL A 201 6.38 -2.45 13.05
CA VAL A 201 7.45 -1.47 12.86
C VAL A 201 6.87 -0.07 12.88
N LEU A 202 7.50 0.84 13.62
CA LEU A 202 7.21 2.27 13.56
C LEU A 202 8.32 3.01 12.79
N LEU A 203 7.92 3.80 11.80
CA LEU A 203 8.82 4.66 11.03
C LEU A 203 8.61 6.12 11.43
N GLU A 204 9.68 6.81 11.78
CA GLU A 204 9.65 8.23 12.16
C GLU A 204 9.54 9.11 10.91
N CYS A 205 8.37 9.08 10.26
CA CYS A 205 8.05 9.84 9.06
C CYS A 205 6.53 10.02 8.92
N GLY A 206 6.12 10.83 7.94
CA GLY A 206 4.70 11.03 7.59
C GLY A 206 4.16 9.97 6.65
N HIS A 207 2.84 10.05 6.37
CA HIS A 207 2.10 9.08 5.54
C HIS A 207 2.68 8.91 4.13
N ASP A 208 3.17 9.99 3.51
CA ASP A 208 3.75 9.94 2.15
C ASP A 208 5.22 9.48 2.14
N ALA A 209 5.61 8.61 3.09
CA ALA A 209 6.96 8.08 3.28
C ALA A 209 7.68 7.64 2.00
N PRO A 210 7.04 7.00 1.00
CA PRO A 210 7.73 6.66 -0.25
C PRO A 210 8.31 7.88 -0.99
N MET A 211 7.75 9.07 -0.76
CA MET A 211 8.20 10.32 -1.38
C MET A 211 9.04 11.18 -0.43
N THR A 212 8.77 11.14 0.87
CA THR A 212 9.37 12.06 1.86
C THR A 212 10.52 11.42 2.64
N ALA A 213 10.52 10.08 2.80
CA ALA A 213 11.54 9.31 3.51
C ALA A 213 11.96 8.04 2.70
N PRO A 214 12.37 8.18 1.42
CA PRO A 214 12.60 7.03 0.54
C PRO A 214 13.70 6.09 1.02
N ASP A 215 14.76 6.63 1.66
CA ASP A 215 15.85 5.81 2.22
C ASP A 215 15.35 4.90 3.33
N LEU A 216 14.52 5.43 4.23
CA LEU A 216 13.94 4.69 5.34
C LEU A 216 13.00 3.59 4.82
N VAL A 217 12.15 3.92 3.85
CA VAL A 217 11.27 2.94 3.19
C VAL A 217 12.09 1.87 2.48
N ALA A 218 13.11 2.23 1.74
CA ALA A 218 13.98 1.27 1.05
C ALA A 218 14.67 0.34 2.05
N ALA A 219 15.21 0.86 3.16
CA ALA A 219 15.83 0.06 4.20
C ALA A 219 14.85 -0.98 4.80
N LEU A 220 13.60 -0.56 5.09
CA LEU A 220 12.52 -1.46 5.53
C LEU A 220 12.27 -2.57 4.52
N LEU A 221 12.07 -2.22 3.26
CA LEU A 221 11.75 -3.17 2.20
C LEU A 221 12.88 -4.17 1.96
N LEU A 222 14.13 -3.71 1.97
CA LEU A 222 15.31 -4.57 1.85
C LEU A 222 15.47 -5.51 3.05
N ALA A 223 15.14 -5.07 4.26
CA ALA A 223 15.14 -5.92 5.45
C ALA A 223 14.03 -6.99 5.34
N ALA A 224 12.81 -6.61 4.95
CA ALA A 224 11.69 -7.54 4.74
C ALA A 224 12.00 -8.58 3.65
N ALA A 225 12.66 -8.17 2.56
CA ALA A 225 13.08 -9.09 1.51
C ALA A 225 14.11 -10.13 1.98
N ARG A 226 14.98 -9.79 2.93
CA ARG A 226 15.96 -10.73 3.50
C ARG A 226 15.34 -11.65 4.53
N SER A 227 14.65 -11.11 5.52
CA SER A 227 14.12 -11.85 6.68
C SER A 227 12.81 -11.22 7.15
N PRO A 228 11.66 -11.54 6.55
CA PRO A 228 10.38 -10.94 6.93
C PRO A 228 9.99 -11.24 8.39
N HIS A 229 10.43 -12.39 8.95
CA HIS A 229 10.14 -12.78 10.34
C HIS A 229 11.01 -12.04 11.36
N ASP A 230 12.20 -11.55 10.96
CA ASP A 230 13.16 -10.92 11.85
C ASP A 230 13.23 -9.41 11.68
N ILE A 231 12.21 -8.81 11.09
CA ILE A 231 12.19 -7.36 10.77
C ILE A 231 12.43 -6.49 12.01
N HIS A 232 11.95 -6.94 13.19
CA HIS A 232 12.09 -6.25 14.46
C HIS A 232 13.51 -6.23 15.03
N GLN A 233 14.42 -7.06 14.51
CA GLN A 233 15.84 -6.99 14.85
C GLN A 233 16.53 -5.78 14.19
N THR A 234 15.98 -5.29 13.10
CA THR A 234 16.50 -4.17 12.32
C THR A 234 15.77 -2.85 12.63
N PHE A 235 14.48 -2.94 12.95
CA PHE A 235 13.65 -1.79 13.27
C PHE A 235 13.05 -1.92 14.67
N THR A 236 12.99 -0.80 15.40
CA THR A 236 12.43 -0.78 16.75
C THR A 236 10.92 -1.12 16.68
N PRO A 237 10.48 -2.17 17.40
CA PRO A 237 9.05 -2.49 17.45
C PRO A 237 8.28 -1.41 18.23
N ILE A 238 7.02 -1.20 17.87
CA ILE A 238 6.08 -0.46 18.71
C ILE A 238 5.81 -1.34 19.94
N SER A 239 6.32 -0.92 21.10
CA SER A 239 5.89 -1.52 22.37
C SER A 239 4.48 -1.03 22.67
N GLY A 240 3.51 -1.94 22.72
CA GLY A 240 2.15 -1.68 23.14
C GLY A 240 2.04 -1.25 24.60
#